data_92f2ef39a06891429b4300ea7606f407
#
_entry.id   92f2ef39a06891429b4300ea7606f407
#
_cell.length_a   1.000
_cell.length_b   1.000
_cell.length_c   1.000
_cell.angle_alpha   90.00
_cell.angle_beta   90.00
_cell.angle_gamma   90.00
#
_symmetry.space_group_name_H-M   'P 1'
#
loop_
_entity.id
_entity.type
_entity.pdbx_description
1 polymer ?
#
loop_
_entity_poly.entity_id
_entity_poly.type
_entity_poly.pdbx_seq_one_letter_code
_entity_poly.pdbx_strand_id
1 'polypeptide(L)'
;MKKTTAKTITSVILVIFLLCISLQSVTVYAFPSHSIEKNATRNNNTNNTYEYFNISSGEATVYARYVGYQNITTGAQIDIKIQRKVLFTWVDVNNGQPNNTWTDYVTGYQESVTHSLQLPGRGNYRALITYTVYGYGGSPDVIDVIKYDSY
;
A
#
# COMPACT_ATOMS: atom_id res chain seq x y z
N MET A 1 -11.39 66.47 -10.63
CA MET A 1 -10.35 65.65 -9.95
C MET A 1 -10.90 64.39 -9.28
N LYS A 2 -11.68 63.53 -9.94
CA LYS A 2 -12.20 62.26 -9.28
C LYS A 2 -11.89 60.97 -10.04
N LYS A 3 -11.16 60.98 -11.18
CA LYS A 3 -10.87 59.80 -11.97
C LYS A 3 -9.53 59.11 -11.65
N THR A 4 -8.61 59.78 -10.97
CA THR A 4 -7.27 59.25 -10.70
C THR A 4 -7.24 58.31 -9.49
N THR A 5 -8.05 58.57 -8.48
CA THR A 5 -8.10 57.75 -7.23
C THR A 5 -8.67 56.33 -7.46
N ALA A 6 -9.65 56.18 -8.35
CA ALA A 6 -10.25 54.85 -8.64
C ALA A 6 -9.26 53.89 -9.31
N LYS A 7 -8.43 54.40 -10.25
CA LYS A 7 -7.44 53.56 -10.96
C LYS A 7 -6.31 53.10 -10.02
N THR A 8 -5.92 53.92 -9.06
CA THR A 8 -4.86 53.57 -8.09
C THR A 8 -5.34 52.49 -7.11
N ILE A 9 -6.60 52.61 -6.65
CA ILE A 9 -7.19 51.61 -5.73
C ILE A 9 -7.34 50.23 -6.43
N THR A 10 -7.78 50.19 -7.69
CA THR A 10 -7.94 48.93 -8.44
C THR A 10 -6.57 48.26 -8.67
N SER A 11 -5.51 49.06 -8.94
CA SER A 11 -4.16 48.54 -9.12
C SER A 11 -3.58 47.94 -7.83
N VAL A 12 -3.80 48.56 -6.69
CA VAL A 12 -3.33 48.08 -5.39
C VAL A 12 -4.04 46.78 -4.99
N ILE A 13 -5.36 46.68 -5.20
CA ILE A 13 -6.14 45.45 -4.92
C ILE A 13 -5.67 44.29 -5.81
N LEU A 14 -5.38 44.56 -7.09
CA LEU A 14 -4.89 43.54 -8.00
C LEU A 14 -3.51 42.98 -7.59
N VAL A 15 -2.61 43.86 -7.11
CA VAL A 15 -1.28 43.45 -6.63
C VAL A 15 -1.39 42.64 -5.35
N ILE A 16 -2.27 43.00 -4.43
CA ILE A 16 -2.50 42.21 -3.19
C ILE A 16 -3.09 40.83 -3.53
N PHE A 17 -4.01 40.74 -4.49
CA PHE A 17 -4.59 39.47 -4.91
C PHE A 17 -3.55 38.54 -5.59
N LEU A 18 -2.62 39.11 -6.40
CA LEU A 18 -1.51 38.33 -6.98
C LEU A 18 -0.51 37.88 -5.92
N LEU A 19 -0.24 38.67 -4.89
CA LEU A 19 0.65 38.26 -3.79
C LEU A 19 0.05 37.12 -2.93
N CYS A 20 -1.28 37.07 -2.76
CA CYS A 20 -1.94 36.01 -2.01
C CYS A 20 -1.90 34.65 -2.75
N ILE A 21 -1.80 34.63 -4.08
CA ILE A 21 -1.72 33.39 -4.86
C ILE A 21 -0.31 32.78 -4.80
N SER A 22 0.73 33.56 -4.57
CA SER A 22 2.12 33.11 -4.53
C SER A 22 2.56 32.45 -3.20
N LEU A 23 1.69 32.42 -2.18
CA LEU A 23 1.97 31.88 -0.85
C LEU A 23 1.34 30.48 -0.62
N GLN A 24 0.86 29.84 -1.67
CA GLN A 24 0.49 28.42 -1.55
C GLN A 24 1.77 27.57 -1.58
N SER A 25 2.40 27.44 -0.42
CA SER A 25 3.39 26.40 -0.19
C SER A 25 2.72 25.05 -0.41
N VAL A 26 3.06 24.40 -1.52
CA VAL A 26 2.73 22.99 -1.74
C VAL A 26 3.52 22.20 -0.69
N THR A 27 2.88 21.90 0.43
CA THR A 27 3.40 20.91 1.37
C THR A 27 3.30 19.56 0.67
N VAL A 28 4.41 19.14 0.09
CA VAL A 28 4.58 17.73 -0.34
C VAL A 28 4.63 16.91 0.96
N TYR A 29 3.51 16.28 1.30
CA TYR A 29 3.51 15.26 2.33
C TYR A 29 4.24 14.05 1.75
N ALA A 30 5.51 13.92 2.08
CA ALA A 30 6.17 12.63 2.00
C ALA A 30 5.44 11.73 3.01
N PHE A 31 4.62 10.81 2.53
CA PHE A 31 4.05 9.78 3.38
C PHE A 31 5.21 8.91 3.86
N PRO A 32 5.46 8.84 5.18
CA PRO A 32 6.40 7.86 5.67
C PRO A 32 5.86 6.49 5.25
N SER A 33 6.71 5.66 4.65
CA SER A 33 6.46 4.24 4.46
C SER A 33 6.36 3.60 5.85
N HIS A 34 5.20 3.71 6.49
CA HIS A 34 4.97 3.13 7.80
C HIS A 34 4.53 1.69 7.59
N SER A 35 5.45 0.76 7.73
CA SER A 35 5.09 -0.62 8.00
C SER A 35 4.51 -0.66 9.42
N ILE A 36 3.20 -0.84 9.53
CA ILE A 36 2.58 -1.14 10.82
C ILE A 36 2.90 -2.62 11.09
N GLU A 37 4.02 -2.86 11.76
CA GLU A 37 4.26 -4.16 12.39
C GLU A 37 3.31 -4.30 13.57
N LYS A 38 2.28 -5.11 13.40
CA LYS A 38 1.41 -5.51 14.49
C LYS A 38 2.22 -6.46 15.39
N ASN A 39 2.27 -6.16 16.69
CA ASN A 39 2.98 -6.88 17.74
C ASN A 39 3.16 -8.38 17.44
N ALA A 40 4.41 -8.80 17.37
CA ALA A 40 4.80 -10.19 17.17
C ALA A 40 4.24 -11.06 18.30
N THR A 41 3.09 -11.68 18.07
CA THR A 41 2.78 -12.94 18.73
C THR A 41 3.96 -13.86 18.42
N ARG A 42 4.54 -14.50 19.43
CA ARG A 42 5.72 -15.38 19.28
C ARG A 42 5.43 -16.39 18.16
N ASN A 43 6.00 -16.15 16.98
CA ASN A 43 5.82 -17.01 15.83
C ASN A 43 6.56 -18.31 16.07
N ASN A 44 5.82 -19.42 16.12
CA ASN A 44 6.39 -20.73 16.38
C ASN A 44 6.70 -21.51 15.09
N ASN A 45 6.04 -21.13 13.99
CA ASN A 45 6.19 -21.76 12.68
C ASN A 45 6.91 -20.86 11.68
N THR A 46 7.02 -19.54 11.94
CA THR A 46 7.59 -18.54 11.02
C THR A 46 8.82 -17.89 11.62
N ASN A 47 9.92 -17.90 10.87
CA ASN A 47 11.13 -17.18 11.21
C ASN A 47 11.10 -15.75 10.66
N ASN A 48 10.70 -15.58 9.38
CA ASN A 48 10.65 -14.27 8.72
C ASN A 48 9.71 -14.26 7.51
N THR A 49 9.30 -13.05 7.09
CA THR A 49 8.58 -12.81 5.85
C THR A 49 9.27 -11.69 5.04
N TYR A 50 9.13 -11.74 3.72
CA TYR A 50 9.69 -10.76 2.79
C TYR A 50 8.65 -10.39 1.75
N GLU A 51 8.34 -9.10 1.62
CA GLU A 51 7.34 -8.61 0.70
C GLU A 51 7.85 -7.46 -0.14
N TYR A 52 7.43 -7.48 -1.39
CA TYR A 52 7.66 -6.42 -2.34
C TYR A 52 6.34 -6.06 -3.01
N PHE A 53 6.03 -4.78 -3.08
CA PHE A 53 4.91 -4.24 -3.85
C PHE A 53 5.43 -3.08 -4.68
N ASN A 54 5.29 -3.18 -6.00
CA ASN A 54 5.75 -2.15 -6.92
C ASN A 54 4.73 -1.94 -8.05
N ILE A 55 4.61 -0.69 -8.47
CA ILE A 55 3.78 -0.31 -9.60
C ILE A 55 4.69 0.29 -10.67
N SER A 56 4.68 -0.31 -11.85
CA SER A 56 5.43 0.16 -13.01
C SER A 56 4.55 0.12 -14.25
N SER A 57 4.50 1.20 -15.01
CA SER A 57 3.75 1.29 -16.27
C SER A 57 2.28 0.88 -16.16
N GLY A 58 1.65 1.10 -15.00
CA GLY A 58 0.25 0.75 -14.76
C GLY A 58 0.01 -0.69 -14.33
N GLU A 59 1.03 -1.49 -14.21
CA GLU A 59 0.97 -2.84 -13.66
C GLU A 59 1.48 -2.85 -12.23
N ALA A 60 0.66 -3.40 -11.32
CA ALA A 60 1.03 -3.68 -9.94
C ALA A 60 1.57 -5.09 -9.83
N THR A 61 2.73 -5.26 -9.20
CA THR A 61 3.33 -6.56 -8.89
C THR A 61 3.51 -6.69 -7.39
N VAL A 62 3.01 -7.80 -6.84
CA VAL A 62 3.20 -8.18 -5.43
C VAL A 62 4.02 -9.46 -5.39
N TYR A 63 5.10 -9.43 -4.65
CA TYR A 63 5.89 -10.60 -4.26
C TYR A 63 5.73 -10.82 -2.77
N ALA A 64 5.49 -12.06 -2.36
CA ALA A 64 5.34 -12.46 -0.99
C ALA A 64 6.11 -13.77 -0.75
N ARG A 65 6.95 -13.80 0.28
CA ARG A 65 7.75 -14.97 0.68
C ARG A 65 7.69 -15.15 2.18
N TYR A 66 7.52 -16.38 2.64
CA TYR A 66 7.77 -16.75 4.02
C TYR A 66 9.00 -17.66 4.14
N VAL A 67 9.62 -17.61 5.30
CA VAL A 67 10.68 -18.51 5.74
C VAL A 67 10.30 -18.98 7.14
N GLY A 68 10.02 -20.24 7.28
CA GLY A 68 9.75 -20.88 8.56
C GLY A 68 10.99 -21.60 9.13
N TYR A 69 10.76 -22.47 10.07
CA TYR A 69 11.81 -23.29 10.68
C TYR A 69 11.85 -24.67 10.01
N GLN A 70 13.04 -25.09 9.57
CA GLN A 70 13.24 -26.42 9.02
C GLN A 70 12.81 -27.49 10.03
N ASN A 71 12.08 -28.53 9.56
CA ASN A 71 11.50 -29.61 10.36
C ASN A 71 10.32 -29.20 11.28
N ILE A 72 9.95 -27.92 11.32
CA ILE A 72 8.77 -27.46 12.05
C ILE A 72 7.70 -27.01 11.09
N THR A 73 8.02 -26.10 10.17
CA THR A 73 7.06 -25.52 9.23
C THR A 73 6.74 -26.50 8.12
N THR A 74 5.44 -26.69 7.87
CA THR A 74 4.94 -27.64 6.85
C THR A 74 4.43 -26.95 5.60
N GLY A 75 4.02 -25.68 5.69
CA GLY A 75 3.50 -24.89 4.57
C GLY A 75 2.82 -23.63 5.02
N ALA A 76 2.24 -22.90 4.08
CA ALA A 76 1.47 -21.70 4.34
C ALA A 76 0.30 -21.52 3.38
N GLN A 77 -0.71 -20.80 3.82
CA GLN A 77 -1.66 -20.09 2.96
C GLN A 77 -1.20 -18.63 2.90
N ILE A 78 -1.16 -18.08 1.68
CA ILE A 78 -0.79 -16.69 1.43
C ILE A 78 -1.96 -16.03 0.71
N ASP A 79 -2.61 -15.08 1.36
CA ASP A 79 -3.70 -14.30 0.81
C ASP A 79 -3.20 -12.91 0.43
N ILE A 80 -3.44 -12.50 -0.84
CA ILE A 80 -3.00 -11.22 -1.37
C ILE A 80 -4.17 -10.46 -1.96
N LYS A 81 -4.34 -9.21 -1.57
CA LYS A 81 -5.37 -8.31 -2.08
C LYS A 81 -4.78 -6.95 -2.40
N ILE A 82 -5.16 -6.35 -3.52
CA ILE A 82 -4.79 -4.99 -3.87
C ILE A 82 -5.99 -4.07 -3.68
N GLN A 83 -5.77 -2.92 -3.07
CA GLN A 83 -6.78 -1.88 -2.88
C GLN A 83 -6.29 -0.56 -3.45
N ARG A 84 -7.23 0.22 -4.00
CA ARG A 84 -7.04 1.61 -4.45
C ARG A 84 -7.67 2.57 -3.47
N LYS A 85 -6.99 3.68 -3.19
CA LYS A 85 -7.57 4.77 -2.40
C LYS A 85 -8.55 5.58 -3.25
N VAL A 86 -9.80 5.67 -2.81
CA VAL A 86 -10.85 6.48 -3.42
C VAL A 86 -11.38 7.43 -2.36
N LEU A 87 -11.11 8.72 -2.52
CA LEU A 87 -11.38 9.75 -1.50
C LEU A 87 -10.74 9.37 -0.16
N PHE A 88 -11.53 8.99 0.83
CA PHE A 88 -11.08 8.66 2.19
C PHE A 88 -11.10 7.16 2.51
N THR A 89 -11.51 6.32 1.55
CA THR A 89 -11.66 4.88 1.73
C THR A 89 -10.74 4.08 0.83
N TRP A 90 -10.51 2.82 1.18
CA TRP A 90 -9.81 1.84 0.37
C TRP A 90 -10.83 0.90 -0.27
N VAL A 91 -10.76 0.73 -1.57
CA VAL A 91 -11.66 -0.10 -2.38
C VAL A 91 -10.85 -1.20 -3.05
N ASP A 92 -11.34 -2.42 -2.99
CA ASP A 92 -10.68 -3.57 -3.62
C ASP A 92 -10.59 -3.37 -5.13
N VAL A 93 -9.42 -3.66 -5.69
CA VAL A 93 -9.22 -3.73 -7.13
C VAL A 93 -9.62 -5.11 -7.61
N ASN A 94 -10.46 -5.15 -8.65
CA ASN A 94 -10.91 -6.42 -9.22
C ASN A 94 -9.72 -7.13 -9.89
N ASN A 95 -9.39 -8.31 -9.40
CA ASN A 95 -8.34 -9.19 -9.93
C ASN A 95 -8.87 -10.48 -10.56
N GLY A 96 -10.20 -10.58 -10.71
CA GLY A 96 -10.86 -11.76 -11.27
C GLY A 96 -10.99 -12.95 -10.32
N GLN A 97 -10.48 -12.85 -9.10
CA GLN A 97 -10.56 -13.90 -8.09
C GLN A 97 -11.74 -13.69 -7.13
N PRO A 98 -12.21 -14.71 -6.45
CA PRO A 98 -13.22 -14.58 -5.40
C PRO A 98 -12.79 -13.55 -4.35
N ASN A 99 -13.71 -12.64 -3.98
CA ASN A 99 -13.46 -11.55 -3.03
C ASN A 99 -12.23 -10.66 -3.38
N ASN A 100 -11.82 -10.64 -4.65
CA ASN A 100 -10.64 -9.92 -5.13
C ASN A 100 -9.35 -10.30 -4.37
N THR A 101 -9.21 -11.58 -4.01
CA THR A 101 -8.08 -12.10 -3.23
C THR A 101 -7.46 -13.29 -3.97
N TRP A 102 -6.16 -13.22 -4.26
CA TRP A 102 -5.39 -14.41 -4.59
C TRP A 102 -5.12 -15.18 -3.31
N THR A 103 -5.39 -16.48 -3.34
CA THR A 103 -5.14 -17.40 -2.23
C THR A 103 -4.26 -18.53 -2.74
N ASP A 104 -3.03 -18.58 -2.25
CA ASP A 104 -2.05 -19.59 -2.62
C ASP A 104 -1.80 -20.52 -1.43
N TYR A 105 -1.83 -21.83 -1.70
CA TYR A 105 -1.46 -22.86 -0.75
C TYR A 105 -0.11 -23.44 -1.14
N VAL A 106 0.89 -23.25 -0.31
CA VAL A 106 2.26 -23.65 -0.55
C VAL A 106 2.77 -24.60 0.52
N THR A 107 3.68 -25.51 0.17
CA THR A 107 4.23 -26.53 1.07
C THR A 107 5.72 -26.35 1.27
N GLY A 108 6.23 -26.80 2.41
CA GLY A 108 7.64 -26.69 2.76
C GLY A 108 7.90 -25.60 3.80
N TYR A 109 9.14 -25.49 4.25
CA TYR A 109 9.50 -24.52 5.26
C TYR A 109 9.77 -23.10 4.70
N GLN A 110 9.87 -22.96 3.39
CA GLN A 110 10.00 -21.66 2.71
C GLN A 110 9.45 -21.76 1.29
N GLU A 111 8.71 -20.75 0.89
CA GLU A 111 8.19 -20.58 -0.48
C GLU A 111 7.86 -19.14 -0.77
N SER A 112 7.65 -18.82 -2.04
CA SER A 112 7.25 -17.50 -2.51
C SER A 112 6.20 -17.56 -3.59
N VAL A 113 5.37 -16.51 -3.67
CA VAL A 113 4.37 -16.31 -4.71
C VAL A 113 4.52 -14.92 -5.31
N THR A 114 4.10 -14.77 -6.56
CA THR A 114 4.10 -13.48 -7.26
C THR A 114 2.81 -13.34 -8.05
N HIS A 115 2.13 -12.21 -7.88
CA HIS A 115 0.94 -11.86 -8.66
C HIS A 115 1.11 -10.48 -9.27
N SER A 116 0.58 -10.33 -10.50
CA SER A 116 0.54 -9.04 -11.20
C SER A 116 -0.88 -8.71 -11.64
N LEU A 117 -1.18 -7.42 -11.71
CA LEU A 117 -2.48 -6.91 -12.08
C LEU A 117 -2.37 -5.57 -12.82
N GLN A 118 -3.05 -5.45 -13.96
CA GLN A 118 -3.23 -4.15 -14.61
C GLN A 118 -4.18 -3.27 -13.79
N LEU A 119 -3.71 -2.08 -13.44
CA LEU A 119 -4.44 -1.16 -12.60
C LEU A 119 -5.48 -0.36 -13.39
N PRO A 120 -6.65 -0.05 -12.82
CA PRO A 120 -7.71 0.69 -13.51
C PRO A 120 -7.40 2.18 -13.73
N GLY A 121 -6.26 2.67 -13.25
CA GLY A 121 -5.82 4.05 -13.45
C GLY A 121 -4.87 4.55 -12.37
N ARG A 122 -4.47 5.82 -12.48
CA ARG A 122 -3.53 6.45 -11.53
C ARG A 122 -4.16 6.61 -10.14
N GLY A 123 -3.34 6.54 -9.12
CA GLY A 123 -3.75 6.76 -7.73
C GLY A 123 -2.81 6.13 -6.72
N ASN A 124 -3.21 6.17 -5.45
CA ASN A 124 -2.51 5.49 -4.36
C ASN A 124 -3.09 4.09 -4.19
N TYR A 125 -2.23 3.12 -4.03
CA TYR A 125 -2.58 1.72 -3.89
C TYR A 125 -1.93 1.13 -2.64
N ARG A 126 -2.48 0.02 -2.18
CA ARG A 126 -1.86 -0.83 -1.17
C ARG A 126 -2.08 -2.31 -1.48
N ALA A 127 -1.10 -3.12 -1.14
CA ALA A 127 -1.24 -4.57 -1.05
C ALA A 127 -1.46 -4.97 0.41
N LEU A 128 -2.47 -5.78 0.65
CA LEU A 128 -2.72 -6.47 1.91
C LEU A 128 -2.26 -7.91 1.71
N ILE A 129 -1.35 -8.38 2.55
CA ILE A 129 -0.78 -9.71 2.47
C ILE A 129 -0.98 -10.37 3.83
N THR A 130 -1.66 -11.51 3.85
CA THR A 130 -1.85 -12.30 5.07
C THR A 130 -1.21 -13.67 4.87
N TYR A 131 -0.27 -14.01 5.74
CA TYR A 131 0.30 -15.34 5.83
C TYR A 131 -0.37 -16.12 6.95
N THR A 132 -0.81 -17.35 6.68
CA THR A 132 -1.19 -18.32 7.69
C THR A 132 -0.22 -19.47 7.57
N VAL A 133 0.78 -19.52 8.47
CA VAL A 133 1.89 -20.48 8.39
C VAL A 133 1.64 -21.64 9.34
N TYR A 134 1.63 -22.84 8.77
CA TYR A 134 1.34 -24.09 9.48
C TYR A 134 2.62 -24.85 9.83
N GLY A 135 2.58 -25.61 10.92
CA GLY A 135 3.69 -26.44 11.35
C GLY A 135 3.43 -27.14 12.66
N TYR A 136 4.46 -27.83 13.13
CA TYR A 136 4.45 -28.59 14.40
C TYR A 136 4.78 -27.71 15.62
N GLY A 137 5.03 -26.41 15.43
CA GLY A 137 5.34 -25.45 16.51
C GLY A 137 4.14 -25.03 17.36
N GLY A 138 2.92 -25.42 16.96
CA GLY A 138 1.68 -25.08 17.65
C GLY A 138 0.57 -24.63 16.69
N SER A 139 -0.27 -23.70 17.14
CA SER A 139 -1.29 -23.06 16.29
C SER A 139 -0.62 -22.36 15.10
N PRO A 140 -1.30 -22.24 13.95
CA PRO A 140 -0.78 -21.48 12.82
C PRO A 140 -0.42 -20.05 13.21
N ASP A 141 0.72 -19.57 12.71
CA ASP A 141 1.06 -18.16 12.82
C ASP A 141 0.31 -17.36 11.78
N VAL A 142 -0.36 -16.26 12.18
CA VAL A 142 -1.04 -15.34 11.26
C VAL A 142 -0.30 -14.01 11.26
N ILE A 143 0.20 -13.62 10.08
CA ILE A 143 1.02 -12.42 9.90
C ILE A 143 0.38 -11.55 8.83
N ASP A 144 -0.02 -10.34 9.20
CA ASP A 144 -0.58 -9.35 8.28
C ASP A 144 0.46 -8.29 7.94
N VAL A 145 0.65 -8.05 6.65
CA VAL A 145 1.58 -7.04 6.11
C VAL A 145 0.84 -6.12 5.14
N ILE A 146 1.12 -4.83 5.22
CA ILE A 146 0.58 -3.82 4.32
C ILE A 146 1.74 -3.10 3.63
N LYS A 147 1.74 -3.09 2.30
CA LYS A 147 2.69 -2.32 1.48
C LYS A 147 1.94 -1.26 0.67
N TYR A 148 2.55 -0.11 0.46
CA TYR A 148 1.96 1.01 -0.27
C TYR A 148 2.82 1.36 -1.48
N ASP A 149 2.16 1.75 -2.58
CA ASP A 149 2.80 2.34 -3.75
C ASP A 149 1.80 3.23 -4.51
N SER A 150 2.26 3.97 -5.50
CA SER A 150 1.45 4.89 -6.30
C SER A 150 1.76 4.79 -7.79
N TYR A 151 0.70 4.96 -8.60
CA TYR A 151 0.77 4.99 -10.05
C TYR A 151 0.40 6.36 -10.61
#